data_39332c6a5806f96dbda8e6f2254db40e
#
_entry.id   39332c6a5806f96dbda8e6f2254db40e
#
_cell.length_a   1.000
_cell.length_b   1.000
_cell.length_c   1.000
_cell.angle_alpha   90.00
_cell.angle_beta   90.00
_cell.angle_gamma   90.00
#
_symmetry.space_group_name_H-M   'P 1'
#
loop_
_entity.id
_entity.type
_entity.pdbx_description
1 polymer ?
#
loop_
_entity_poly.entity_id
_entity_poly.type
_entity_poly.pdbx_seq_one_letter_code
_entity_poly.pdbx_strand_id
1 'polypeptide(L)' 'MKQRLDVLLVEQGHAASREKAKAMIMSGVVFVNGQREDKAGSTFDEKAASTIEIHGSTLQIGRAHV' A
#
# COMPACT_ATOMS: atom_id res chain seq x y z
N MET A 1 2.76 16.52 -8.59
CA MET A 1 1.55 16.75 -7.81
C MET A 1 1.40 15.64 -6.77
N LYS A 2 0.85 15.98 -5.63
CA LYS A 2 0.69 14.99 -4.57
C LYS A 2 -0.64 14.27 -4.72
N GLN A 3 -0.63 13.00 -4.42
CA GLN A 3 -1.83 12.17 -4.44
C GLN A 3 -1.93 11.39 -3.15
N ARG A 4 -3.14 11.02 -2.80
CA ARG A 4 -3.38 10.22 -1.60
C ARG A 4 -2.81 8.82 -1.80
N LEU A 5 -2.36 8.24 -0.71
CA LEU A 5 -1.73 6.92 -0.77
C LEU A 5 -2.68 5.85 -1.29
N ASP A 6 -3.95 5.90 -0.88
CA ASP A 6 -4.93 4.92 -1.36
C ASP A 6 -5.11 5.02 -2.87
N VAL A 7 -5.10 6.24 -3.40
CA VAL A 7 -5.21 6.46 -4.85
C VAL A 7 -3.97 5.90 -5.55
N LEU A 8 -2.79 6.16 -4.99
CA LEU A 8 -1.55 5.68 -5.59
C LEU A 8 -1.52 4.15 -5.65
N LEU A 9 -2.01 3.47 -4.63
CA LEU A 9 -2.03 2.01 -4.63
C LEU A 9 -2.92 1.47 -5.74
N VAL A 10 -4.04 2.13 -5.99
CA VAL A 10 -4.93 1.71 -7.07
C VAL A 10 -4.28 1.97 -8.43
N GLU A 11 -3.69 3.13 -8.60
CA GLU A 11 -3.05 3.49 -9.87
C GLU A 11 -1.85 2.61 -10.18
N GLN A 12 -1.13 2.21 -9.16
CA GLN A 12 0.05 1.36 -9.35
C GLN A 12 -0.31 -0.12 -9.50
N GLY A 13 -1.59 -0.45 -9.33
CA GLY A 13 -2.02 -1.84 -9.47
C GLY A 13 -1.83 -2.68 -8.22
N HIS A 14 -1.51 -2.06 -7.09
CA HIS A 14 -1.35 -2.81 -5.84
C HIS A 14 -2.68 -3.16 -5.22
N ALA A 15 -3.72 -2.42 -5.52
CA ALA A 15 -5.05 -2.65 -4.95
C ALA A 15 -6.09 -2.52 -6.05
N ALA A 16 -7.15 -3.31 -5.96
CA ALA A 16 -8.20 -3.31 -6.96
C ALA A 16 -9.17 -2.14 -6.81
N SER A 17 -9.24 -1.59 -5.60
CA SER A 17 -10.12 -0.46 -5.34
C SER A 17 -9.55 0.37 -4.21
N ARG A 18 -10.07 1.57 -4.02
CA ARG A 18 -9.62 2.44 -2.96
C ARG A 18 -9.94 1.85 -1.59
N GLU A 19 -11.06 1.15 -1.47
CA GLU A 19 -11.40 0.51 -0.22
C GLU A 19 -10.39 -0.57 0.14
N LYS A 20 -9.98 -1.36 -0.85
CA LYS A 20 -8.96 -2.37 -0.61
C LYS A 20 -7.62 -1.73 -0.30
N ALA A 21 -7.32 -0.63 -0.96
CA ALA A 21 -6.10 0.11 -0.67
C ALA A 21 -6.08 0.59 0.77
N LYS A 22 -7.20 1.12 1.25
CA LYS A 22 -7.29 1.56 2.64
C LYS A 22 -7.07 0.40 3.60
N ALA A 23 -7.68 -0.74 3.30
CA ALA A 23 -7.53 -1.90 4.16
C ALA A 23 -6.08 -2.36 4.22
N MET A 24 -5.38 -2.34 3.10
CA MET A 24 -3.97 -2.69 3.06
C MET A 24 -3.15 -1.72 3.90
N ILE A 25 -3.41 -0.43 3.76
CA ILE A 25 -2.67 0.57 4.50
C ILE A 25 -2.91 0.39 6.00
N MET A 26 -4.15 0.17 6.39
CA MET A 26 -4.49 0.02 7.80
C MET A 26 -3.93 -1.28 8.39
N SER A 27 -3.72 -2.29 7.57
CA SER A 27 -3.15 -3.54 8.07
C SER A 27 -1.63 -3.47 8.21
N GLY A 28 -1.02 -2.38 7.77
CA GLY A 28 0.41 -2.17 7.97
C GLY A 28 1.31 -2.86 6.98
N VAL A 29 0.77 -3.23 5.81
CA VAL A 29 1.58 -3.92 4.80
C VAL A 29 2.14 -2.97 3.75
N VAL A 30 1.78 -1.70 3.80
CA VAL A 30 2.19 -0.73 2.79
C VAL A 30 3.38 0.07 3.29
N PHE A 31 4.45 0.08 2.51
CA PHE A 31 5.66 0.83 2.83
C PHE A 31 5.94 1.81 1.70
N VAL A 32 6.28 3.03 2.05
CA VAL A 32 6.67 4.04 1.09
C VAL A 32 8.07 4.51 1.48
N ASN A 33 8.99 4.37 0.56
CA ASN A 33 10.38 4.77 0.77
C ASN A 33 10.97 4.12 2.02
N GLY A 34 10.60 2.86 2.24
CA GLY A 34 11.13 2.09 3.35
C GLY A 34 10.45 2.32 4.68
N GLN A 35 9.44 3.19 4.72
CA GLN A 35 8.71 3.48 5.96
C GLN A 35 7.28 2.96 5.85
N ARG A 36 6.82 2.30 6.90
CA ARG A 36 5.46 1.83 6.94
C ARG A 36 4.49 2.99 7.04
N GLU A 37 3.47 2.97 6.21
CA GLU A 37 2.43 3.97 6.23
C GLU A 37 1.12 3.32 6.63
N ASP A 38 0.45 3.91 7.61
CA ASP A 38 -0.81 3.36 8.10
C ASP A 38 -1.96 4.36 8.00
N LYS A 39 -1.76 5.42 7.22
CA LYS A 39 -2.79 6.44 7.03
C LYS A 39 -3.12 6.58 5.56
N ALA A 40 -4.31 6.17 5.18
CA ALA A 40 -4.72 6.21 3.78
C ALA A 40 -4.76 7.62 3.21
N GLY A 41 -5.01 8.62 4.08
CA GLY A 41 -5.07 10.00 3.64
C GLY A 41 -3.74 10.70 3.46
N SER A 42 -2.65 10.03 3.77
CA SER A 42 -1.32 10.61 3.54
C SER A 42 -1.11 10.87 2.05
N THR A 43 -0.45 11.97 1.75
CA THR A 43 -0.20 12.33 0.34
C THR A 43 1.28 12.22 0.04
N PHE A 44 1.56 11.85 -1.20
CA PHE A 44 2.93 11.67 -1.68
C PHE A 44 3.05 12.16 -3.11
N ASP A 45 4.24 12.60 -3.48
CA ASP A 45 4.52 12.98 -4.85
C ASP A 45 4.59 11.75 -5.75
N GLU A 46 4.50 11.99 -7.04
CA GLU A 46 4.64 10.92 -8.01
C GLU A 46 5.95 10.17 -7.86
N LYS A 47 6.99 10.86 -7.44
CA LYS A 47 8.28 10.22 -7.25
C LYS A 47 8.23 9.18 -6.13
N ALA A 48 7.45 9.45 -5.10
CA ALA A 48 7.31 8.51 -4.01
C ALA A 48 6.53 7.28 -4.43
N ALA A 49 5.69 7.41 -5.44
CA ALA A 49 4.90 6.28 -5.92
C ALA A 49 5.79 5.14 -6.40
N SER A 50 6.96 5.45 -6.93
CA SER A 50 7.87 4.42 -7.41
C SER A 50 8.58 3.67 -6.29
N THR A 51 8.45 4.15 -5.06
CA THR A 51 9.08 3.53 -3.91
C THR A 51 8.08 2.80 -3.03
N ILE A 52 6.84 2.62 -3.50
CA ILE A 52 5.82 1.91 -2.74
C ILE A 52 6.13 0.42 -2.77
N GLU A 53 6.11 -0.20 -1.60
CA GLU A 53 6.31 -1.63 -1.45
C GLU A 53 5.18 -2.21 -0.62
N ILE A 54 4.78 -3.41 -0.97
CA ILE A 54 3.74 -4.12 -0.22
C ILE A 54 4.41 -5.30 0.46
N HIS A 55 4.31 -5.32 1.79
CA HIS A 55 4.91 -6.37 2.59
C HIS A 55 3.83 -7.12 3.35
N GLY A 56 4.14 -8.32 3.76
CA GLY A 56 3.28 -9.05 4.67
C GLY A 56 2.07 -9.68 4.06
N SER A 57 1.89 -9.51 2.80
CA SER A 57 0.76 -10.12 2.18
C SER A 57 0.90 -11.59 2.13
N THR A 58 1.94 -12.01 2.56
CA THR A 58 2.16 -13.35 2.56
C THR A 58 1.48 -14.09 3.57
N LEU A 59 1.04 -13.47 4.07
CA LEU A 59 0.56 -14.17 4.84
C LEU A 59 -0.18 -15.08 4.41
N GLN A 60 -0.33 -14.81 3.76
CA GLN A 60 -1.03 -15.62 3.40
C GLN A 60 -0.53 -16.78 3.22
N ILE A 61 0.21 -16.62 3.25
CA ILE A 61 0.68 -17.64 3.02
C ILE A 61 0.75 -18.55 3.81
N GLY A 62 0.86 -18.26 4.31
CA GLY A 62 1.05 -19.11 5.00
C GLY A 62 0.27 -20.07 5.19
N ARG A 63 -0.18 -19.97 4.96
CA ARG A 63 -0.68 -20.83 5.05
C ARG A 63 -0.57 -21.74 4.63
N ALA A 64 -0.36 -21.57 4.32
CA ALA A 64 -0.24 -22.31 3.79
C ALA A 64 0.21 -23.36 4.04
N HIS A 65 0.36 -23.37 4.43
CA HIS A 65 0.83 -24.31 4.52
C HIS A 65 0.84 -24.99 4.92
N VAL A 66 0.78 -24.64 5.10
CA VAL A 66 0.88 -25.29 5.37
C VAL A 66 0.80 -25.91 5.45
#